data_04539d7e48b4f44942ce4a390560acc4
#
_entry.id   04539d7e48b4f44942ce4a390560acc4
#
_cell.length_a   1.000
_cell.length_b   1.000
_cell.length_c   1.000
_cell.angle_alpha   90.00
_cell.angle_beta   90.00
_cell.angle_gamma   90.00
#
_symmetry.space_group_name_H-M   'P 1'
#
loop_
_entity.id
_entity.type
_entity.pdbx_description
1 polymer ?
#
loop_
_entity_poly.entity_id
_entity_poly.type
_entity_poly.pdbx_seq_one_letter_code
_entity_poly.pdbx_strand_id
1 'polypeptide(L)'
;MSIKKILIAAVCIAFAACFSQASAQVKKKAIVKKTVAAAPVKVIPPPPFATAPEIEDGKALIAKLDCLACHKVDTKLVGPAYTAVAEKYPQDQNSVDLLSQKIINGGSGIWGPVPMAPHPAITLADANKIVKYILTLNSKSLPVTSK
;
A
#
# COMPACT_ATOMS: atom_id res chain seq x y z
N MET A 1 -12.96 -33.44 56.30
CA MET A 1 -12.33 -33.00 55.02
C MET A 1 -13.38 -33.12 53.93
N SER A 2 -13.72 -32.01 53.28
CA SER A 2 -14.91 -31.92 52.41
C SER A 2 -14.66 -32.59 51.07
N ILE A 3 -15.59 -33.43 50.62
CA ILE A 3 -15.57 -34.21 49.36
C ILE A 3 -15.24 -33.34 48.15
N LYS A 4 -15.55 -32.05 48.22
CA LYS A 4 -15.22 -31.07 47.17
C LYS A 4 -13.71 -30.85 46.95
N LYS A 5 -12.86 -31.05 47.97
CA LYS A 5 -11.40 -30.89 47.84
C LYS A 5 -10.73 -32.11 47.19
N ILE A 6 -11.36 -33.25 47.25
CA ILE A 6 -10.82 -34.51 46.64
C ILE A 6 -11.11 -34.54 45.14
N LEU A 7 -12.25 -34.00 44.69
CA LEU A 7 -12.60 -33.91 43.26
C LEU A 7 -11.71 -32.95 42.45
N ILE A 8 -11.24 -31.87 43.08
CA ILE A 8 -10.38 -30.89 42.41
C ILE A 8 -8.97 -31.47 42.20
N ALA A 9 -8.47 -32.28 43.16
CA ALA A 9 -7.15 -32.90 43.02
C ALA A 9 -7.10 -33.98 41.93
N ALA A 10 -8.21 -34.69 41.70
CA ALA A 10 -8.28 -35.73 40.65
C ALA A 10 -8.32 -35.15 39.22
N VAL A 11 -8.92 -33.94 39.03
CA VAL A 11 -9.01 -33.28 37.72
C VAL A 11 -7.66 -32.69 37.30
N CYS A 12 -6.85 -32.21 38.25
CA CYS A 12 -5.53 -31.62 37.92
C CYS A 12 -4.50 -32.68 37.49
N ILE A 13 -4.61 -33.91 37.94
CA ILE A 13 -3.66 -35.00 37.58
C ILE A 13 -3.93 -35.52 36.16
N ALA A 14 -5.19 -35.49 35.70
CA ALA A 14 -5.56 -35.93 34.36
C ALA A 14 -5.13 -34.92 33.27
N PHE A 15 -4.92 -33.64 33.62
CA PHE A 15 -4.54 -32.58 32.64
C PHE A 15 -3.03 -32.49 32.40
N ALA A 16 -2.21 -33.06 33.33
CA ALA A 16 -0.76 -33.05 33.21
C ALA A 16 -0.19 -34.14 32.28
N ALA A 17 -0.98 -35.17 31.96
CA ALA A 17 -0.52 -36.31 31.14
C ALA A 17 -0.75 -36.11 29.62
N CYS A 18 -1.47 -35.08 29.18
CA CYS A 18 -1.79 -34.86 27.77
C CYS A 18 -0.86 -33.87 27.04
N PHE A 19 0.16 -33.31 27.72
CA PHE A 19 1.01 -32.27 27.14
C PHE A 19 2.41 -32.73 26.71
N SER A 20 2.61 -34.04 26.59
CA SER A 20 3.92 -34.59 26.25
C SER A 20 3.81 -35.58 25.11
N GLN A 21 3.60 -35.11 23.88
CA GLN A 21 4.02 -35.76 22.62
C GLN A 21 3.48 -35.00 21.41
N ALA A 22 4.14 -33.92 21.04
CA ALA A 22 4.08 -33.37 19.67
C ALA A 22 5.44 -32.78 19.29
N SER A 23 6.50 -33.64 19.39
CA SER A 23 7.74 -33.35 18.64
C SER A 23 7.55 -33.85 17.22
N ALA A 24 6.83 -33.07 16.40
CA ALA A 24 6.74 -33.31 14.98
C ALA A 24 8.10 -32.99 14.35
N GLN A 25 8.72 -33.98 13.80
CA GLN A 25 9.93 -33.95 13.03
C GLN A 25 9.75 -33.03 11.83
N VAL A 26 10.39 -31.86 11.85
CA VAL A 26 10.63 -31.07 10.67
C VAL A 26 11.63 -31.83 9.80
N LYS A 27 11.13 -32.57 8.82
CA LYS A 27 11.94 -33.11 7.73
C LYS A 27 12.56 -31.91 6.99
N LYS A 28 13.86 -31.71 7.17
CA LYS A 28 14.67 -30.82 6.33
C LYS A 28 14.57 -31.31 4.89
N LYS A 29 13.71 -30.67 4.11
CA LYS A 29 13.66 -30.86 2.67
C LYS A 29 14.90 -30.20 2.10
N ALA A 30 15.84 -31.00 1.61
CA ALA A 30 17.05 -30.53 0.96
C ALA A 30 16.65 -29.62 -0.21
N ILE A 31 17.05 -28.35 -0.12
CA ILE A 31 16.93 -27.41 -1.23
C ILE A 31 17.99 -27.82 -2.24
N VAL A 32 17.56 -28.48 -3.31
CA VAL A 32 18.38 -28.72 -4.49
C VAL A 32 18.68 -27.35 -5.10
N LYS A 33 19.91 -26.88 -4.93
CA LYS A 33 20.46 -25.76 -5.70
C LYS A 33 20.52 -26.16 -7.17
N LYS A 34 19.44 -25.94 -7.91
CA LYS A 34 19.48 -25.98 -9.35
C LYS A 34 20.21 -24.70 -9.80
N THR A 35 21.47 -24.84 -10.14
CA THR A 35 22.27 -23.81 -10.78
C THR A 35 21.63 -23.56 -12.15
N VAL A 36 20.79 -22.53 -12.24
CA VAL A 36 20.30 -22.03 -13.52
C VAL A 36 21.44 -21.19 -14.09
N ALA A 37 22.07 -21.66 -15.15
CA ALA A 37 23.02 -20.89 -15.95
C ALA A 37 22.31 -19.60 -16.38
N ALA A 38 22.81 -18.48 -15.89
CA ALA A 38 22.31 -17.15 -16.22
C ALA A 38 22.67 -16.88 -17.71
N ALA A 39 21.66 -17.00 -18.57
CA ALA A 39 21.73 -16.36 -19.88
C ALA A 39 21.84 -14.84 -19.64
N PRO A 40 22.56 -14.07 -20.49
CA PRO A 40 22.69 -12.63 -20.32
C PRO A 40 21.32 -11.99 -20.39
N VAL A 41 20.79 -11.57 -19.23
CA VAL A 41 19.55 -10.81 -19.14
C VAL A 41 19.85 -9.46 -19.76
N LYS A 42 19.29 -9.22 -20.95
CA LYS A 42 19.25 -7.89 -21.54
C LYS A 42 18.53 -7.00 -20.50
N VAL A 43 19.29 -6.13 -19.83
CA VAL A 43 18.74 -5.18 -18.87
C VAL A 43 17.86 -4.22 -19.65
N ILE A 44 16.55 -4.51 -19.69
CA ILE A 44 15.56 -3.59 -20.19
C ILE A 44 15.42 -2.54 -19.08
N PRO A 45 15.65 -1.24 -19.36
CA PRO A 45 15.43 -0.20 -18.34
C PRO A 45 14.01 -0.36 -17.80
N PRO A 46 13.79 -0.15 -16.49
CA PRO A 46 12.46 -0.24 -15.91
C PRO A 46 11.53 0.72 -16.69
N PRO A 47 10.28 0.31 -16.96
CA PRO A 47 9.34 1.19 -17.65
C PRO A 47 9.21 2.50 -16.87
N PRO A 48 8.99 3.63 -17.55
CA PRO A 48 8.80 4.90 -16.88
C PRO A 48 7.64 4.77 -15.88
N PHE A 49 7.75 5.42 -14.73
CA PHE A 49 6.75 5.39 -13.65
C PHE A 49 5.32 5.67 -14.16
N ALA A 50 5.17 6.59 -15.09
CA ALA A 50 3.91 6.92 -15.75
C ALA A 50 4.17 7.29 -17.21
N THR A 51 3.25 6.91 -18.10
CA THR A 51 3.28 7.31 -19.50
C THR A 51 2.56 8.66 -19.68
N ALA A 52 2.90 9.41 -20.72
CA ALA A 52 2.26 10.69 -21.02
C ALA A 52 0.72 10.58 -21.15
N PRO A 53 0.14 9.56 -21.81
CA PRO A 53 -1.32 9.38 -21.82
C PRO A 53 -1.93 9.17 -20.44
N GLU A 54 -1.30 8.37 -19.57
CA GLU A 54 -1.80 8.15 -18.20
C GLU A 54 -1.82 9.43 -17.37
N ILE A 55 -0.81 10.29 -17.55
CA ILE A 55 -0.72 11.58 -16.87
C ILE A 55 -1.85 12.51 -17.33
N GLU A 56 -2.08 12.64 -18.64
CA GLU A 56 -3.15 13.48 -19.17
C GLU A 56 -4.54 12.97 -18.80
N ASP A 57 -4.75 11.65 -18.86
CA ASP A 57 -6.00 11.02 -18.38
C ASP A 57 -6.24 11.31 -16.89
N GLY A 58 -5.21 11.15 -16.06
CA GLY A 58 -5.30 11.43 -14.62
C GLY A 58 -5.65 12.89 -14.32
N LYS A 59 -5.04 13.83 -15.05
CA LYS A 59 -5.36 15.26 -14.97
C LYS A 59 -6.81 15.54 -15.39
N ALA A 60 -7.25 14.95 -16.49
CA ALA A 60 -8.62 15.10 -17.00
C ALA A 60 -9.65 14.53 -16.02
N LEU A 61 -9.36 13.39 -15.39
CA LEU A 61 -10.22 12.79 -14.37
C LEU A 61 -10.38 13.71 -13.16
N ILE A 62 -9.30 14.31 -12.65
CA ILE A 62 -9.36 15.29 -11.55
C ILE A 62 -10.25 16.48 -11.89
N ALA A 63 -10.15 16.99 -13.12
CA ALA A 63 -10.95 18.12 -13.56
C ALA A 63 -12.44 17.79 -13.74
N LYS A 64 -12.75 16.52 -14.10
CA LYS A 64 -14.11 16.03 -14.32
C LYS A 64 -14.83 15.65 -13.02
N LEU A 65 -14.07 15.20 -12.02
CA LEU A 65 -14.58 14.77 -10.74
C LEU A 65 -14.58 15.95 -9.73
N ASP A 66 -15.13 15.73 -8.55
CA ASP A 66 -15.26 16.74 -7.48
C ASP A 66 -13.97 16.95 -6.65
N CYS A 67 -12.85 16.37 -7.04
CA CYS A 67 -11.58 16.45 -6.35
C CYS A 67 -11.15 17.88 -6.00
N LEU A 68 -11.35 18.82 -6.94
CA LEU A 68 -10.94 20.21 -6.79
C LEU A 68 -11.81 21.01 -5.81
N ALA A 69 -12.91 20.45 -5.32
CA ALA A 69 -13.69 21.04 -4.22
C ALA A 69 -12.91 21.08 -2.91
N CYS A 70 -12.06 20.06 -2.68
CA CYS A 70 -11.29 19.89 -1.44
C CYS A 70 -9.78 20.00 -1.63
N HIS A 71 -9.26 19.85 -2.84
CA HIS A 71 -7.83 19.89 -3.17
C HIS A 71 -7.50 20.99 -4.16
N LYS A 72 -6.28 21.48 -4.11
CA LYS A 72 -5.67 22.34 -5.14
C LYS A 72 -4.31 21.76 -5.53
N VAL A 73 -3.76 22.24 -6.65
CA VAL A 73 -2.47 21.75 -7.13
C VAL A 73 -1.35 22.14 -6.17
N ASP A 74 -1.28 23.40 -5.77
CA ASP A 74 -0.17 24.02 -5.06
C ASP A 74 -0.54 24.59 -3.68
N THR A 75 -1.82 24.62 -3.33
CA THR A 75 -2.31 25.25 -2.11
C THR A 75 -3.18 24.29 -1.32
N LYS A 76 -2.95 24.21 0.00
CA LYS A 76 -3.81 23.45 0.91
C LYS A 76 -5.18 24.13 1.00
N LEU A 77 -6.24 23.34 0.84
CA LEU A 77 -7.63 23.75 1.06
C LEU A 77 -8.21 22.94 2.25
N VAL A 78 -9.20 22.12 2.03
CA VAL A 78 -9.69 21.14 3.01
C VAL A 78 -8.70 19.97 3.11
N GLY A 79 -8.34 19.41 1.95
CA GLY A 79 -7.31 18.40 1.81
C GLY A 79 -5.92 18.98 1.52
N PRO A 80 -4.88 18.16 1.46
CA PRO A 80 -3.53 18.60 1.10
C PRO A 80 -3.45 19.09 -0.34
N ALA A 81 -2.48 19.98 -0.61
CA ALA A 81 -2.08 20.31 -1.97
C ALA A 81 -1.53 19.06 -2.67
N TYR A 82 -1.73 18.92 -3.98
CA TYR A 82 -1.19 17.80 -4.74
C TYR A 82 0.34 17.80 -4.78
N THR A 83 0.96 18.99 -4.87
CA THR A 83 2.41 19.13 -4.76
C THR A 83 2.94 18.61 -3.42
N ALA A 84 2.26 18.88 -2.31
CA ALA A 84 2.63 18.37 -1.00
C ALA A 84 2.50 16.84 -0.92
N VAL A 85 1.51 16.25 -1.60
CA VAL A 85 1.39 14.79 -1.73
C VAL A 85 2.58 14.25 -2.53
N ALA A 86 2.88 14.86 -3.68
CA ALA A 86 3.99 14.45 -4.53
C ALA A 86 5.37 14.57 -3.84
N GLU A 87 5.56 15.55 -2.96
CA GLU A 87 6.77 15.69 -2.17
C GLU A 87 6.92 14.63 -1.08
N LYS A 88 5.79 14.15 -0.54
CA LYS A 88 5.75 13.18 0.55
C LYS A 88 5.92 11.74 0.08
N TYR A 89 5.41 11.40 -1.10
CA TYR A 89 5.37 10.03 -1.60
C TYR A 89 6.27 9.86 -2.83
N PRO A 90 7.11 8.82 -2.86
CA PRO A 90 7.95 8.54 -4.02
C PRO A 90 7.12 8.15 -5.26
N GLN A 91 7.71 8.32 -6.44
CA GLN A 91 7.12 7.90 -7.71
C GLN A 91 7.33 6.40 -7.94
N ASP A 92 6.61 5.58 -7.18
CA ASP A 92 6.67 4.13 -7.26
C ASP A 92 5.27 3.48 -7.20
N GLN A 93 5.20 2.20 -7.52
CA GLN A 93 3.94 1.47 -7.55
C GLN A 93 3.30 1.34 -6.15
N ASN A 94 4.10 1.23 -5.10
CA ASN A 94 3.57 1.15 -3.72
C ASN A 94 2.82 2.41 -3.34
N SER A 95 3.36 3.58 -3.70
CA SER A 95 2.70 4.88 -3.51
C SER A 95 1.42 4.99 -4.34
N VAL A 96 1.43 4.49 -5.59
CA VAL A 96 0.23 4.46 -6.43
C VAL A 96 -0.85 3.61 -5.78
N ASP A 97 -0.55 2.41 -5.37
CA ASP A 97 -1.51 1.48 -4.78
C ASP A 97 -2.10 2.04 -3.47
N LEU A 98 -1.23 2.56 -2.59
CA LEU A 98 -1.64 3.17 -1.32
C LEU A 98 -2.58 4.36 -1.52
N LEU A 99 -2.21 5.30 -2.39
CA LEU A 99 -2.98 6.52 -2.61
C LEU A 99 -4.25 6.27 -3.41
N SER A 100 -4.25 5.31 -4.33
CA SER A 100 -5.46 4.90 -5.06
C SER A 100 -6.49 4.28 -4.12
N GLN A 101 -6.07 3.43 -3.18
CA GLN A 101 -6.96 2.93 -2.13
C GLN A 101 -7.48 4.07 -1.24
N LYS A 102 -6.67 5.10 -0.97
CA LYS A 102 -7.11 6.27 -0.23
C LYS A 102 -8.17 7.08 -0.98
N ILE A 103 -8.09 7.19 -2.29
CA ILE A 103 -9.13 7.81 -3.12
C ILE A 103 -10.44 7.02 -3.03
N ILE A 104 -10.39 5.71 -3.21
CA ILE A 104 -11.59 4.84 -3.24
C ILE A 104 -12.26 4.77 -1.87
N ASN A 105 -11.48 4.56 -0.81
CA ASN A 105 -11.98 4.27 0.54
C ASN A 105 -12.06 5.50 1.44
N GLY A 106 -11.43 6.61 1.06
CA GLY A 106 -11.38 7.82 1.89
C GLY A 106 -10.55 7.65 3.16
N GLY A 107 -10.88 8.44 4.18
CA GLY A 107 -10.28 8.36 5.51
C GLY A 107 -9.42 9.54 5.90
N SER A 108 -8.96 9.56 7.16
CA SER A 108 -8.17 10.63 7.77
C SER A 108 -6.80 10.13 8.25
N GLY A 109 -6.02 10.98 8.87
CA GLY A 109 -4.79 10.62 9.58
C GLY A 109 -3.59 11.45 9.17
N ILE A 110 -2.81 11.03 8.18
CA ILE A 110 -1.49 11.61 7.82
C ILE A 110 -1.53 13.13 7.56
N TRP A 111 -2.65 13.64 7.06
CA TRP A 111 -2.84 15.05 6.70
C TRP A 111 -3.69 15.84 7.70
N GLY A 112 -4.10 15.19 8.79
CA GLY A 112 -4.90 15.79 9.83
C GLY A 112 -6.20 15.01 10.13
N PRO A 113 -7.05 15.54 11.02
CA PRO A 113 -8.25 14.84 11.49
C PRO A 113 -9.43 14.91 10.48
N VAL A 114 -9.40 15.86 9.53
CA VAL A 114 -10.49 16.01 8.56
C VAL A 114 -10.45 14.83 7.59
N PRO A 115 -11.53 14.03 7.50
CA PRO A 115 -11.55 12.87 6.63
C PRO A 115 -11.75 13.27 5.17
N MET A 116 -11.04 12.60 4.27
CA MET A 116 -11.35 12.59 2.84
C MET A 116 -12.58 11.69 2.62
N ALA A 117 -13.54 12.16 1.85
CA ALA A 117 -14.71 11.35 1.47
C ALA A 117 -14.29 10.17 0.57
N PRO A 118 -14.95 9.00 0.67
CA PRO A 118 -14.72 7.88 -0.22
C PRO A 118 -15.32 8.13 -1.61
N HIS A 119 -14.66 7.60 -2.65
CA HIS A 119 -15.11 7.68 -4.03
C HIS A 119 -15.26 6.27 -4.64
N PRO A 120 -16.20 5.45 -4.17
CA PRO A 120 -16.32 4.04 -4.56
C PRO A 120 -16.72 3.83 -6.03
N ALA A 121 -17.20 4.87 -6.70
CA ALA A 121 -17.52 4.84 -8.14
C ALA A 121 -16.28 4.97 -9.03
N ILE A 122 -15.13 5.40 -8.50
CA ILE A 122 -13.89 5.49 -9.26
C ILE A 122 -13.27 4.10 -9.36
N THR A 123 -12.94 3.66 -10.57
CA THR A 123 -12.24 2.38 -10.77
C THR A 123 -10.82 2.47 -10.25
N LEU A 124 -10.23 1.33 -9.86
CA LEU A 124 -8.82 1.29 -9.44
C LEU A 124 -7.89 1.79 -10.56
N ALA A 125 -8.20 1.48 -11.82
CA ALA A 125 -7.42 1.93 -12.97
C ALA A 125 -7.44 3.47 -13.10
N ASP A 126 -8.58 4.10 -12.91
CA ASP A 126 -8.70 5.56 -12.96
C ASP A 126 -8.05 6.22 -11.74
N ALA A 127 -8.21 5.64 -10.55
CA ALA A 127 -7.52 6.10 -9.34
C ALA A 127 -5.99 6.05 -9.52
N ASN A 128 -5.46 4.99 -10.14
CA ASN A 128 -4.03 4.87 -10.46
C ASN A 128 -3.55 5.99 -11.40
N LYS A 129 -4.31 6.32 -12.45
CA LYS A 129 -3.98 7.43 -13.35
C LYS A 129 -3.98 8.78 -12.63
N ILE A 130 -4.99 9.02 -11.77
CA ILE A 130 -5.07 10.21 -10.93
C ILE A 130 -3.82 10.33 -10.04
N VAL A 131 -3.45 9.26 -9.34
CA VAL A 131 -2.28 9.26 -8.46
C VAL A 131 -0.98 9.43 -9.25
N LYS A 132 -0.82 8.76 -10.37
CA LYS A 132 0.35 8.93 -11.25
C LYS A 132 0.52 10.40 -11.66
N TYR A 133 -0.54 11.06 -12.10
CA TYR A 133 -0.49 12.50 -12.39
C TYR A 133 -0.07 13.30 -11.15
N ILE A 134 -0.70 13.10 -10.00
CA ILE A 134 -0.38 13.84 -8.77
C ILE A 134 1.10 13.67 -8.43
N LEU A 135 1.64 12.47 -8.48
CA LEU A 135 3.04 12.21 -8.11
C LEU A 135 4.05 12.82 -9.10
N THR A 136 3.65 13.12 -10.35
CA THR A 136 4.51 13.86 -11.29
C THR A 136 4.65 15.35 -10.95
N LEU A 137 3.81 15.89 -10.05
CA LEU A 137 3.89 17.30 -9.64
C LEU A 137 5.02 17.60 -8.65
N ASN A 138 5.85 16.61 -8.31
CA ASN A 138 7.04 16.83 -7.49
C ASN A 138 8.05 17.70 -8.26
N SER A 139 8.26 18.92 -7.77
CA SER A 139 9.18 19.90 -8.35
C SER A 139 10.65 19.44 -8.40
N LYS A 140 11.01 18.44 -7.58
CA LYS A 140 12.38 17.87 -7.52
C LYS A 140 12.64 16.81 -8.60
N SER A 141 11.60 16.29 -9.24
CA SER A 141 11.70 15.24 -10.27
C SER A 141 11.64 15.74 -11.71
N LEU A 142 11.42 17.04 -11.92
CA LEU A 142 11.48 17.61 -13.26
C LEU A 142 12.95 17.69 -13.69
N PRO A 143 13.35 17.05 -14.80
CA PRO A 143 14.65 17.32 -15.38
C PRO A 143 14.70 18.83 -15.70
N VAL A 144 15.67 19.53 -15.12
CA VAL A 144 15.96 20.92 -15.46
C VAL A 144 16.40 20.91 -16.92
N THR A 145 15.48 21.16 -17.84
CA THR A 145 15.83 21.53 -19.20
C THR A 145 16.43 22.93 -19.11
N SER A 146 17.72 23.00 -18.90
CA SER A 146 18.51 24.21 -19.09
C SER A 146 18.37 24.64 -20.55
N LYS A 147 17.79 25.82 -20.74
CA LYS A 147 17.73 26.51 -22.01
C LYS A 147 19.12 27.04 -22.35
#